data_bc16305cbb15c9c7b7352af84393db1a
#
_entry.id   bc16305cbb15c9c7b7352af84393db1a
#
_cell.length_a   1.000
_cell.length_b   1.000
_cell.length_c   1.000
_cell.angle_alpha   90.00
_cell.angle_beta   90.00
_cell.angle_gamma   90.00
#
_symmetry.space_group_name_H-M   'P 1'
#
loop_
_entity.id
_entity.type
_entity.pdbx_description
1 polymer ?
#
loop_
_entity_poly.entity_id
_entity_poly.type
_entity_poly.pdbx_seq_one_letter_code
_entity_poly.pdbx_strand_id
1 'polypeptide(L)'
;MEGTLTEEIWQQVAEDTGIEDFAKTTRDIPSYSDLMDARLVVMEQEGITLKDIQRSSSKVKLLDGARDFLDNLRQNFQVVILSDTFHEIASPLMEKLGFPLLLCHTLNVKDGMISSYKLRQEKAKQEAIKSFQGLGYRCFAAGDSFNDIQMF
;
A
#
# COMPACT_ATOMS: atom_id res chain seq x y z
N MET A 1 0.59 3.69 4.73
CA MET A 1 0.80 4.67 3.62
C MET A 1 -0.52 5.31 3.26
N GLU A 2 -1.44 4.54 2.70
CA GLU A 2 -2.83 4.97 2.50
C GLU A 2 -3.46 5.27 3.85
N GLY A 3 -4.33 6.27 3.93
CA GLY A 3 -4.94 6.76 5.18
C GLY A 3 -4.02 7.61 6.08
N THR A 4 -2.70 7.49 5.90
CA THR A 4 -1.71 8.25 6.71
C THR A 4 -1.00 9.33 5.88
N LEU A 5 -0.61 9.03 4.66
CA LEU A 5 0.16 9.90 3.78
C LEU A 5 -0.54 10.19 2.45
N THR A 6 -1.37 9.26 2.00
CA THR A 6 -2.12 9.35 0.74
C THR A 6 -3.58 9.00 0.96
N GLU A 7 -4.42 9.43 0.04
CA GLU A 7 -5.76 8.86 -0.13
C GLU A 7 -5.66 7.37 -0.50
N GLU A 8 -6.81 6.68 -0.51
CA GLU A 8 -6.91 5.25 -0.78
C GLU A 8 -6.80 4.93 -2.28
N ILE A 9 -5.85 4.10 -2.67
CA ILE A 9 -5.63 3.72 -4.08
C ILE A 9 -6.84 2.98 -4.65
N TRP A 10 -7.36 2.00 -3.92
CA TRP A 10 -8.46 1.17 -4.40
C TRP A 10 -9.78 1.93 -4.51
N GLN A 11 -9.97 2.97 -3.70
CA GLN A 11 -11.09 3.90 -3.87
C GLN A 11 -10.98 4.66 -5.21
N GLN A 12 -9.79 5.16 -5.54
CA GLN A 12 -9.54 5.82 -6.82
C GLN A 12 -9.72 4.88 -8.01
N VAL A 13 -9.31 3.60 -7.87
CA VAL A 13 -9.54 2.57 -8.90
C VAL A 13 -11.05 2.35 -9.11
N ALA A 14 -11.83 2.24 -8.04
CA ALA A 14 -13.28 2.10 -8.13
C ALA A 14 -13.94 3.28 -8.83
N GLU A 15 -13.54 4.51 -8.51
CA GLU A 15 -14.05 5.73 -9.15
C GLU A 15 -13.73 5.78 -10.64
N ASP A 16 -12.49 5.45 -11.01
CA ASP A 16 -12.04 5.51 -12.40
C ASP A 16 -12.63 4.42 -13.29
N THR A 17 -12.89 3.24 -12.72
CA THR A 17 -13.43 2.08 -13.45
C THR A 17 -14.95 1.99 -13.38
N GLY A 18 -15.59 2.62 -12.41
CA GLY A 18 -17.00 2.46 -12.09
C GLY A 18 -17.34 1.10 -11.45
N ILE A 19 -16.33 0.36 -10.96
CA ILE A 19 -16.49 -0.97 -10.36
C ILE A 19 -16.41 -0.84 -8.85
N GLU A 20 -17.55 -0.85 -8.17
CA GLU A 20 -17.66 -0.64 -6.72
C GLU A 20 -16.92 -1.72 -5.90
N ASP A 21 -16.77 -2.92 -6.44
CA ASP A 21 -16.07 -4.02 -5.77
C ASP A 21 -14.61 -3.67 -5.39
N PHE A 22 -13.96 -2.78 -6.14
CA PHE A 22 -12.62 -2.32 -5.79
C PHE A 22 -12.57 -1.44 -4.53
N ALA A 23 -13.66 -0.75 -4.20
CA ALA A 23 -13.74 0.11 -3.01
C ALA A 23 -13.89 -0.68 -1.69
N LYS A 24 -14.19 -1.98 -1.75
CA LYS A 24 -14.26 -2.84 -0.56
C LYS A 24 -12.93 -2.83 0.20
N THR A 25 -13.03 -2.86 1.51
CA THR A 25 -11.90 -2.82 2.45
C THR A 25 -11.90 -4.05 3.37
N THR A 26 -10.93 -4.15 4.25
CA THR A 26 -10.91 -5.16 5.31
C THR A 26 -12.04 -5.00 6.35
N ARG A 27 -12.81 -3.91 6.30
CA ARG A 27 -14.06 -3.76 7.07
C ARG A 27 -15.20 -4.57 6.45
N ASP A 28 -15.17 -4.74 5.13
CA ASP A 28 -16.18 -5.49 4.36
C ASP A 28 -15.79 -6.96 4.25
N ILE A 29 -14.51 -7.24 3.99
CA ILE A 29 -13.91 -8.58 3.90
C ILE A 29 -12.71 -8.61 4.86
N PRO A 30 -12.87 -9.14 6.08
CA PRO A 30 -11.85 -9.05 7.14
C PRO A 30 -10.51 -9.71 6.82
N SER A 31 -10.52 -10.75 6.00
CA SER A 31 -9.30 -11.40 5.52
C SER A 31 -8.69 -10.61 4.36
N TYR A 32 -7.46 -10.13 4.54
CA TYR A 32 -6.74 -9.43 3.47
C TYR A 32 -6.54 -10.30 2.23
N SER A 33 -6.28 -11.60 2.41
CA SER A 33 -6.13 -12.54 1.30
C SER A 33 -7.43 -12.66 0.52
N ASP A 34 -8.56 -12.86 1.22
CA ASP A 34 -9.86 -13.01 0.57
C ASP A 34 -10.26 -11.72 -0.18
N LEU A 35 -9.93 -10.56 0.39
CA LEU A 35 -10.15 -9.26 -0.24
C LEU A 35 -9.33 -9.13 -1.54
N MET A 36 -8.05 -9.53 -1.51
CA MET A 36 -7.19 -9.47 -2.70
C MET A 36 -7.60 -10.50 -3.76
N ASP A 37 -7.98 -11.71 -3.34
CA ASP A 37 -8.46 -12.74 -4.25
C ASP A 37 -9.75 -12.30 -4.95
N ALA A 38 -10.68 -11.65 -4.23
CA ALA A 38 -11.87 -11.06 -4.82
C ALA A 38 -11.54 -9.98 -5.87
N ARG A 39 -10.56 -9.11 -5.58
CA ARG A 39 -10.09 -8.10 -6.53
C ARG A 39 -9.45 -8.72 -7.78
N LEU A 40 -8.67 -9.80 -7.63
CA LEU A 40 -8.09 -10.52 -8.77
C LEU A 40 -9.16 -11.08 -9.69
N VAL A 41 -10.21 -11.68 -9.14
CA VAL A 41 -11.37 -12.20 -9.91
C VAL A 41 -12.03 -11.06 -10.70
N VAL A 42 -12.30 -9.93 -10.07
CA VAL A 42 -12.91 -8.76 -10.72
C VAL A 42 -12.00 -8.22 -11.83
N MET A 43 -10.69 -8.09 -11.58
CA MET A 43 -9.73 -7.63 -12.60
C MET A 43 -9.71 -8.55 -13.82
N GLU A 44 -9.73 -9.87 -13.61
CA GLU A 44 -9.79 -10.84 -14.71
C GLU A 44 -11.10 -10.74 -15.52
N GLN A 45 -12.23 -10.68 -14.82
CA GLN A 45 -13.55 -10.60 -15.45
C GLN A 45 -13.76 -9.34 -16.28
N GLU A 46 -13.28 -8.20 -15.77
CA GLU A 46 -13.46 -6.89 -16.37
C GLU A 46 -12.28 -6.48 -17.29
N GLY A 47 -11.24 -7.32 -17.41
CA GLY A 47 -10.07 -7.06 -18.24
C GLY A 47 -9.22 -5.89 -17.73
N ILE A 48 -9.21 -5.62 -16.43
CA ILE A 48 -8.45 -4.53 -15.82
C ILE A 48 -6.98 -4.92 -15.74
N THR A 49 -6.13 -4.12 -16.38
CA THR A 49 -4.69 -4.34 -16.45
C THR A 49 -3.95 -3.65 -15.31
N LEU A 50 -2.68 -4.05 -15.07
CA LEU A 50 -1.81 -3.29 -14.15
C LEU A 50 -1.69 -1.82 -14.55
N LYS A 51 -1.63 -1.52 -15.85
CA LYS A 51 -1.55 -0.12 -16.34
C LYS A 51 -2.79 0.70 -15.97
N ASP A 52 -3.96 0.10 -15.96
CA ASP A 52 -5.18 0.79 -15.54
C ASP A 52 -5.12 1.12 -14.06
N ILE A 53 -4.71 0.16 -13.22
CA ILE A 53 -4.49 0.39 -11.78
C ILE A 53 -3.43 1.48 -11.54
N GLN A 54 -2.29 1.42 -12.25
CA GLN A 54 -1.24 2.43 -12.12
C GLN A 54 -1.70 3.83 -12.56
N ARG A 55 -2.55 3.91 -13.59
CA ARG A 55 -3.15 5.18 -14.02
C ARG A 55 -4.03 5.77 -12.90
N SER A 56 -4.84 4.97 -12.26
CA SER A 56 -5.64 5.39 -11.09
C SER A 56 -4.75 5.78 -9.92
N SER A 57 -3.77 4.95 -9.57
CA SER A 57 -2.81 5.26 -8.52
C SER A 57 -2.09 6.59 -8.74
N SER A 58 -1.75 6.92 -9.98
CA SER A 58 -1.08 8.20 -10.31
C SER A 58 -1.93 9.45 -9.98
N LYS A 59 -3.26 9.30 -9.94
CA LYS A 59 -4.20 10.39 -9.60
C LYS A 59 -4.38 10.56 -8.09
N VAL A 60 -4.06 9.54 -7.29
CA VAL A 60 -4.17 9.58 -5.83
C VAL A 60 -3.39 10.76 -5.28
N LYS A 61 -4.03 11.51 -4.40
CA LYS A 61 -3.44 12.69 -3.78
C LYS A 61 -2.71 12.34 -2.49
N LEU A 62 -1.73 13.14 -2.17
CA LEU A 62 -1.20 13.16 -0.81
C LEU A 62 -2.22 13.82 0.11
N LEU A 63 -2.29 13.35 1.34
CA LEU A 63 -3.02 14.06 2.40
C LEU A 63 -2.34 15.40 2.68
N ASP A 64 -3.12 16.39 3.10
CA ASP A 64 -2.62 17.73 3.39
C ASP A 64 -1.48 17.68 4.42
N GLY A 65 -0.35 18.27 4.06
CA GLY A 65 0.86 18.29 4.89
C GLY A 65 1.68 17.00 4.90
N ALA A 66 1.28 15.92 4.21
CA ALA A 66 1.99 14.64 4.24
C ALA A 66 3.44 14.75 3.76
N ARG A 67 3.69 15.53 2.71
CA ARG A 67 5.04 15.75 2.20
C ARG A 67 5.92 16.48 3.21
N ASP A 68 5.43 17.58 3.75
CA ASP A 68 6.15 18.37 4.75
C ASP A 68 6.42 17.57 6.02
N PHE A 69 5.44 16.75 6.42
CA PHE A 69 5.60 15.84 7.56
C PHE A 69 6.74 14.84 7.34
N LEU A 70 6.80 14.19 6.17
CA LEU A 70 7.89 13.28 5.84
C LEU A 70 9.24 13.98 5.80
N ASP A 71 9.31 15.16 5.19
CA ASP A 71 10.56 15.92 5.08
C ASP A 71 11.04 16.39 6.45
N ASN A 72 10.15 16.78 7.36
CA ASN A 72 10.47 17.09 8.75
C ASN A 72 10.97 15.86 9.53
N LEU A 73 10.31 14.71 9.37
CA LEU A 73 10.76 13.47 10.01
C LEU A 73 12.17 13.08 9.57
N ARG A 74 12.48 13.21 8.28
CA ARG A 74 13.79 12.87 7.71
C ARG A 74 14.94 13.69 8.28
N GLN A 75 14.68 14.84 8.86
CA GLN A 75 15.72 15.65 9.53
C GLN A 75 16.29 14.98 10.78
N ASN A 76 15.49 14.11 11.44
CA ASN A 76 15.85 13.50 12.72
C ASN A 76 15.76 11.97 12.73
N PHE A 77 15.14 11.36 11.74
CA PHE A 77 14.85 9.92 11.70
C PHE A 77 15.17 9.31 10.34
N GLN A 78 15.50 8.04 10.33
CA GLN A 78 15.43 7.19 9.15
C GLN A 78 13.98 6.77 8.96
N VAL A 79 13.34 7.23 7.90
CA VAL A 79 11.92 7.00 7.66
C VAL A 79 11.73 5.78 6.77
N VAL A 80 10.92 4.84 7.23
CA VAL A 80 10.52 3.63 6.50
C VAL A 80 9.00 3.57 6.45
N ILE A 81 8.43 3.36 5.28
CA ILE A 81 7.00 3.12 5.11
C ILE A 81 6.76 1.62 5.08
N LEU A 82 5.92 1.14 6.00
CA LEU A 82 5.42 -0.23 6.03
C LEU A 82 3.97 -0.21 5.53
N SER A 83 3.68 -0.93 4.45
CA SER A 83 2.35 -0.89 3.84
C SER A 83 1.94 -2.28 3.33
N ASP A 84 0.64 -2.57 3.36
CA ASP A 84 0.05 -3.77 2.77
C ASP A 84 -0.30 -3.57 1.28
N THR A 85 0.18 -2.50 0.66
CA THR A 85 0.11 -2.24 -0.78
C THR A 85 1.14 -3.08 -1.56
N PHE A 86 1.24 -2.85 -2.86
CA PHE A 86 2.16 -3.54 -3.76
C PHE A 86 3.10 -2.53 -4.44
N HIS A 87 4.35 -2.91 -4.66
CA HIS A 87 5.37 -2.05 -5.30
C HIS A 87 4.88 -1.51 -6.65
N GLU A 88 4.29 -2.38 -7.47
CA GLU A 88 3.83 -2.06 -8.81
C GLU A 88 2.70 -1.03 -8.82
N ILE A 89 1.83 -1.08 -7.81
CA ILE A 89 0.70 -0.15 -7.65
C ILE A 89 1.17 1.16 -6.99
N ALA A 90 2.04 1.08 -6.00
CA ALA A 90 2.52 2.24 -5.25
C ALA A 90 3.55 3.08 -6.03
N SER A 91 4.19 2.52 -7.06
CA SER A 91 5.28 3.17 -7.79
C SER A 91 4.97 4.60 -8.27
N PRO A 92 3.76 4.93 -8.78
CA PRO A 92 3.44 6.30 -9.18
C PRO A 92 3.41 7.31 -8.02
N LEU A 93 3.29 6.84 -6.77
CA LEU A 93 3.23 7.69 -5.58
C LEU A 93 4.61 7.96 -4.99
N MET A 94 5.61 7.15 -5.34
CA MET A 94 6.95 7.26 -4.75
C MET A 94 7.60 8.61 -5.03
N GLU A 95 7.45 9.14 -6.24
CA GLU A 95 7.95 10.48 -6.59
C GLU A 95 7.29 11.56 -5.72
N LYS A 96 5.97 11.51 -5.56
CA LYS A 96 5.21 12.46 -4.73
C LYS A 96 5.67 12.44 -3.27
N LEU A 97 6.05 11.27 -2.76
CA LEU A 97 6.52 11.06 -1.39
C LEU A 97 8.03 11.29 -1.23
N GLY A 98 8.77 11.57 -2.32
CA GLY A 98 10.21 11.79 -2.31
C GLY A 98 11.01 10.50 -2.11
N PHE A 99 10.57 9.41 -2.74
CA PHE A 99 11.24 8.11 -2.75
C PHE A 99 11.62 7.57 -1.37
N PRO A 100 10.67 7.42 -0.43
CA PRO A 100 10.95 6.80 0.86
C PRO A 100 11.28 5.31 0.67
N LEU A 101 11.98 4.71 1.64
CA LEU A 101 12.06 3.26 1.71
C LEU A 101 10.66 2.71 1.97
N LEU A 102 10.14 1.94 1.01
CA LEU A 102 8.83 1.29 1.09
C LEU A 102 9.03 -0.22 1.23
N LEU A 103 8.52 -0.80 2.30
CA LEU A 103 8.42 -2.24 2.49
C LEU A 103 6.96 -2.65 2.33
N CYS A 104 6.65 -3.28 1.22
CA CYS A 104 5.31 -3.73 0.85
C CYS A 104 5.35 -5.07 0.12
N HIS A 105 4.25 -5.47 -0.48
CA HIS A 105 4.09 -6.73 -1.22
C HIS A 105 4.48 -6.57 -2.69
N THR A 106 4.43 -7.65 -3.46
CA THR A 106 4.69 -7.67 -4.91
C THR A 106 3.58 -8.36 -5.65
N LEU A 107 3.32 -7.93 -6.89
CA LEU A 107 2.40 -8.56 -7.82
C LEU A 107 3.15 -9.46 -8.80
N ASN A 108 2.52 -10.55 -9.19
CA ASN A 108 2.94 -11.34 -10.35
C ASN A 108 2.11 -10.86 -11.55
N VAL A 109 2.81 -10.38 -12.58
CA VAL A 109 2.17 -9.81 -13.78
C VAL A 109 2.57 -10.64 -14.99
N LYS A 110 1.58 -11.04 -15.78
CA LYS A 110 1.76 -11.76 -17.03
C LYS A 110 0.95 -11.05 -18.12
N ASP A 111 1.61 -10.71 -19.22
CA ASP A 111 1.00 -10.04 -20.38
C ASP A 111 0.20 -8.77 -20.01
N GLY A 112 0.66 -8.04 -18.98
CA GLY A 112 0.03 -6.84 -18.47
C GLY A 112 -1.11 -7.07 -17.47
N MET A 113 -1.55 -8.32 -17.30
CA MET A 113 -2.57 -8.71 -16.32
C MET A 113 -1.94 -9.13 -15.00
N ILE A 114 -2.58 -8.76 -13.90
CA ILE A 114 -2.18 -9.21 -12.57
C ILE A 114 -2.71 -10.64 -12.37
N SER A 115 -1.81 -11.62 -12.33
CA SER A 115 -2.18 -13.03 -12.21
C SER A 115 -2.24 -13.55 -10.77
N SER A 116 -1.46 -12.96 -9.89
CA SER A 116 -1.42 -13.29 -8.47
C SER A 116 -0.60 -12.25 -7.71
N TYR A 117 -0.47 -12.42 -6.40
CA TYR A 117 0.37 -11.58 -5.57
C TYR A 117 1.24 -12.43 -4.63
N LYS A 118 2.29 -11.81 -4.13
CA LYS A 118 3.17 -12.39 -3.13
C LYS A 118 3.27 -11.47 -1.93
N LEU A 119 2.81 -11.93 -0.78
CA LEU A 119 3.05 -11.25 0.48
C LEU A 119 4.56 -11.26 0.78
N ARG A 120 5.11 -10.14 1.22
CA ARG A 120 6.53 -10.02 1.56
C ARG A 120 6.91 -11.04 2.63
N GLN A 121 6.09 -11.13 3.67
CA GLN A 121 6.18 -12.13 4.74
C GLN A 121 4.91 -12.09 5.59
N GLU A 122 4.69 -13.12 6.40
CA GLU A 122 3.65 -13.10 7.43
C GLU A 122 3.95 -12.01 8.47
N LYS A 123 2.91 -11.37 9.00
CA LYS A 123 3.03 -10.27 9.98
C LYS A 123 4.06 -9.22 9.57
N ALA A 124 4.04 -8.84 8.31
CA ALA A 124 5.09 -8.08 7.63
C ALA A 124 5.50 -6.80 8.37
N LYS A 125 4.55 -6.09 8.99
CA LYS A 125 4.81 -4.87 9.76
C LYS A 125 5.53 -5.16 11.08
N GLN A 126 5.07 -6.17 11.83
CA GLN A 126 5.70 -6.59 13.08
C GLN A 126 7.14 -7.07 12.85
N GLU A 127 7.33 -7.93 11.87
CA GLU A 127 8.66 -8.50 11.59
C GLU A 127 9.65 -7.45 11.07
N ALA A 128 9.16 -6.42 10.37
CA ALA A 128 10.00 -5.29 9.99
C ALA A 128 10.52 -4.53 11.23
N ILE A 129 9.63 -4.20 12.17
CA ILE A 129 10.01 -3.51 13.43
C ILE A 129 11.02 -4.35 14.22
N LYS A 130 10.76 -5.65 14.42
CA LYS A 130 11.69 -6.54 15.11
C LYS A 130 13.06 -6.61 14.43
N SER A 131 13.08 -6.63 13.10
CA SER A 131 14.32 -6.68 12.33
C SER A 131 15.15 -5.41 12.53
N PHE A 132 14.52 -4.22 12.48
CA PHE A 132 15.21 -2.97 12.76
C PHE A 132 15.70 -2.88 14.21
N GLN A 133 14.90 -3.33 15.18
CA GLN A 133 15.32 -3.43 16.58
C GLN A 133 16.51 -4.40 16.75
N GLY A 134 16.50 -5.52 16.04
CA GLY A 134 17.61 -6.48 16.01
C GLY A 134 18.91 -5.88 15.44
N LEU A 135 18.80 -4.89 14.57
CA LEU A 135 19.94 -4.09 14.06
C LEU A 135 20.36 -2.97 15.01
N GLY A 136 19.74 -2.82 16.18
CA GLY A 136 20.06 -1.81 17.17
C GLY A 136 19.32 -0.49 17.00
N TYR A 137 18.34 -0.39 16.09
CA TYR A 137 17.54 0.81 15.94
C TYR A 137 16.50 0.93 17.06
N ARG A 138 16.32 2.15 17.56
CA ARG A 138 15.15 2.52 18.35
C ARG A 138 14.04 2.92 17.39
N CYS A 139 12.92 2.17 17.39
CA CYS A 139 11.83 2.40 16.47
C CYS A 139 10.70 3.20 17.11
N PHE A 140 10.12 4.11 16.31
CA PHE A 140 8.85 4.77 16.57
C PHE A 140 7.91 4.38 15.42
N ALA A 141 6.69 4.00 15.74
CA ALA A 141 5.70 3.59 14.75
C ALA A 141 4.46 4.50 14.85
N ALA A 142 3.85 4.78 13.70
CA ALA A 142 2.57 5.47 13.58
C ALA A 142 1.75 4.81 12.48
N GLY A 143 0.44 4.73 12.66
CA GLY A 143 -0.51 4.15 11.71
C GLY A 143 -1.93 4.53 12.04
N ASP A 144 -2.85 4.30 11.12
CA ASP A 144 -4.26 4.71 11.20
C ASP A 144 -5.24 3.54 11.19
N SER A 145 -4.73 2.31 10.96
CA SER A 145 -5.59 1.13 10.80
C SER A 145 -5.39 0.09 11.91
N PHE A 146 -6.38 -0.78 12.04
CA PHE A 146 -6.30 -1.92 12.97
C PHE A 146 -5.10 -2.84 12.67
N ASN A 147 -4.73 -2.97 11.40
CA ASN A 147 -3.58 -3.79 10.98
C ASN A 147 -2.24 -3.21 11.49
N ASP A 148 -2.21 -1.93 11.84
CA ASP A 148 -1.00 -1.26 12.33
C ASP A 148 -0.71 -1.56 13.81
N ILE A 149 -1.69 -2.08 14.56
CA ILE A 149 -1.51 -2.48 15.97
C ILE A 149 -0.35 -3.47 16.12
N GLN A 150 -0.07 -4.26 15.11
CA GLN A 150 1.04 -5.21 15.12
C GLN A 150 2.43 -4.54 15.22
N MET A 151 2.51 -3.23 15.00
CA MET A 151 3.77 -2.48 15.09
C MET A 151 4.06 -1.96 16.51
N PHE A 152 3.09 -1.99 17.41
CA PHE A 152 3.16 -1.39 18.75
C PHE A 152 3.50 -2.38 19.85
#